data_5bc62fced638044418c35240d0212a17
#
_entry.id   5bc62fced638044418c35240d0212a17
#
_cell.length_a   1.000
_cell.length_b   1.000
_cell.length_c   1.000
_cell.angle_alpha   90.00
_cell.angle_beta   90.00
_cell.angle_gamma   90.00
#
_symmetry.space_group_name_H-M   'P 1'
#
loop_
_entity.id
_entity.type
_entity.pdbx_description
1 polymer ?
#
loop_
_entity_poly.entity_id
_entity_poly.type
_entity_poly.pdbx_seq_one_letter_code
_entity_poly.pdbx_strand_id
1 'polypeptide(L)'
;SAAFDMEKEDSIAFLEQSFDTGETIWCIAAGGTIVGLVLTSIQPDQTNLYGLAIHPEYQGKGYGRDAVKVLLQKPDITFPVTLHVTEENEAAFKIYKGMGFVTTQELMEYWY
;
A
#
# COMPACT_ATOMS: atom_id res chain seq x y z
N SER A 1 12.14 -14.26 -17.52
CA SER A 1 12.01 -15.60 -16.95
C SER A 1 11.20 -15.57 -15.66
N ALA A 2 10.70 -16.74 -15.26
CA ALA A 2 9.95 -16.86 -14.02
C ALA A 2 10.80 -16.43 -12.81
N ALA A 3 12.08 -16.69 -12.83
CA ALA A 3 12.99 -16.28 -11.76
C ALA A 3 13.07 -14.75 -11.65
N PHE A 4 13.01 -14.07 -12.76
CA PHE A 4 13.00 -12.61 -12.77
C PHE A 4 11.74 -12.04 -12.14
N ASP A 5 10.60 -12.62 -12.48
CA ASP A 5 9.32 -12.16 -11.94
C ASP A 5 9.26 -12.41 -10.44
N MET A 6 9.77 -13.56 -10.01
CA MET A 6 9.86 -13.89 -8.58
C MET A 6 10.76 -12.90 -7.84
N GLU A 7 11.91 -12.56 -8.41
CA GLU A 7 12.80 -11.59 -7.79
C GLU A 7 12.15 -10.23 -7.65
N LYS A 8 11.36 -9.82 -8.64
CA LYS A 8 10.65 -8.55 -8.56
C LYS A 8 9.63 -8.53 -7.43
N GLU A 9 8.84 -9.59 -7.30
CA GLU A 9 7.88 -9.71 -6.20
C GLU A 9 8.58 -9.81 -4.86
N ASP A 10 9.60 -10.65 -4.77
CA ASP A 10 10.36 -10.85 -3.54
C ASP A 10 11.19 -9.63 -3.18
N SER A 11 11.40 -8.71 -4.12
CA SER A 11 12.19 -7.52 -3.83
C SER A 11 11.45 -6.51 -2.97
N ILE A 12 10.13 -6.59 -2.88
CA ILE A 12 9.35 -5.70 -2.02
C ILE A 12 9.38 -6.24 -0.59
N ALA A 13 9.90 -5.44 0.30
CA ALA A 13 9.91 -5.71 1.73
C ALA A 13 9.56 -4.44 2.47
N PHE A 14 9.24 -4.56 3.75
CA PHE A 14 8.95 -3.39 4.58
C PHE A 14 9.85 -3.37 5.79
N LEU A 15 10.30 -2.16 6.14
CA LEU A 15 10.80 -1.85 7.46
C LEU A 15 9.68 -1.11 8.15
N GLU A 16 9.19 -1.66 9.26
CA GLU A 16 8.00 -1.10 9.90
C GLU A 16 8.28 -0.61 11.31
N GLN A 17 7.57 0.44 11.69
CA GLN A 17 7.55 0.95 13.05
C GLN A 17 6.11 1.23 13.44
N SER A 18 5.64 0.56 14.49
CA SER A 18 4.28 0.70 15.00
C SER A 18 4.28 1.47 16.30
N PHE A 19 3.20 2.21 16.52
CA PHE A 19 2.96 2.99 17.73
C PHE A 19 1.74 2.45 18.47
N ASP A 20 1.65 2.76 19.76
CA ASP A 20 0.56 2.29 20.60
C ASP A 20 -0.82 2.75 20.12
N THR A 21 -0.86 3.85 19.38
CA THR A 21 -2.10 4.38 18.79
C THR A 21 -2.63 3.55 17.63
N GLY A 22 -1.87 2.56 17.14
CA GLY A 22 -2.22 1.79 15.95
C GLY A 22 -1.58 2.31 14.68
N GLU A 23 -0.96 3.49 14.73
CA GLU A 23 -0.27 4.04 13.58
C GLU A 23 0.99 3.23 13.28
N THR A 24 1.23 2.97 12.01
CA THR A 24 2.41 2.24 11.54
C THR A 24 3.01 2.94 10.33
N ILE A 25 4.32 3.12 10.37
CA ILE A 25 5.10 3.61 9.24
C ILE A 25 5.75 2.40 8.59
N TRP A 26 5.49 2.23 7.31
CA TRP A 26 6.03 1.14 6.51
C TRP A 26 6.98 1.73 5.47
N CYS A 27 8.28 1.58 5.67
CA CYS A 27 9.25 1.97 4.66
C CYS A 27 9.32 0.87 3.61
N ILE A 28 9.11 1.24 2.36
CA ILE A 28 9.08 0.30 1.24
C ILE A 28 10.51 0.10 0.76
N ALA A 29 10.98 -1.12 0.83
CA ALA A 29 12.30 -1.50 0.31
C ALA A 29 12.10 -2.36 -0.94
N ALA A 30 12.80 -2.02 -2.01
CA ALA A 30 12.80 -2.80 -3.24
C ALA A 30 14.26 -3.09 -3.59
N GLY A 31 14.61 -4.39 -3.61
CA GLY A 31 15.97 -4.80 -3.88
C GLY A 31 17.01 -4.21 -2.92
N GLY A 32 16.62 -4.01 -1.67
CA GLY A 32 17.51 -3.44 -0.65
C GLY A 32 17.60 -1.92 -0.63
N THR A 33 16.84 -1.24 -1.48
CA THR A 33 16.81 0.22 -1.55
C THR A 33 15.46 0.73 -1.06
N ILE A 34 15.45 1.75 -0.21
CA ILE A 34 14.22 2.39 0.21
C ILE A 34 13.68 3.26 -0.93
N VAL A 35 12.49 2.94 -1.40
CA VAL A 35 11.87 3.62 -2.55
C VAL A 35 10.66 4.46 -2.16
N GLY A 36 10.15 4.30 -0.95
CA GLY A 36 8.99 5.06 -0.52
C GLY A 36 8.52 4.65 0.86
N LEU A 37 7.31 5.10 1.20
CA LEU A 37 6.70 4.75 2.49
C LEU A 37 5.18 4.67 2.37
N VAL A 38 4.59 3.93 3.31
CA VAL A 38 3.15 3.84 3.49
C VAL A 38 2.85 4.16 4.94
N LEU A 39 1.78 4.90 5.17
CA LEU A 39 1.29 5.24 6.50
C LEU A 39 -0.08 4.62 6.71
N THR A 40 -0.21 3.85 7.79
CA THR A 40 -1.49 3.23 8.14
C THR A 40 -1.86 3.49 9.58
N SER A 41 -3.17 3.47 9.85
CA SER A 41 -3.71 3.40 11.19
C SER A 41 -4.47 2.07 11.27
N ILE A 42 -3.94 1.14 12.06
CA ILE A 42 -4.50 -0.21 12.20
C ILE A 42 -5.33 -0.26 13.48
N GLN A 43 -6.63 -0.42 13.31
CA GLN A 43 -7.57 -0.52 14.42
C GLN A 43 -8.21 -1.92 14.40
N PRO A 44 -8.85 -2.35 15.51
CA PRO A 44 -9.42 -3.70 15.55
C PRO A 44 -10.45 -4.00 14.46
N ASP A 45 -11.16 -2.98 13.99
CA ASP A 45 -12.27 -3.14 13.04
C ASP A 45 -11.97 -2.65 11.62
N GLN A 46 -10.84 -1.98 11.43
CA GLN A 46 -10.46 -1.49 10.10
C GLN A 46 -9.02 -1.01 10.10
N THR A 47 -8.46 -0.89 8.91
CA THR A 47 -7.17 -0.25 8.68
C THR A 47 -7.38 0.92 7.73
N ASN A 48 -6.91 2.09 8.12
CA ASN A 48 -6.93 3.25 7.24
C ASN A 48 -5.52 3.46 6.66
N LEU A 49 -5.42 3.44 5.33
CA LEU A 49 -4.19 3.75 4.61
C LEU A 49 -4.28 5.24 4.26
N TYR A 50 -3.52 6.07 4.96
CA TYR A 50 -3.66 7.52 4.82
C TYR A 50 -2.45 8.19 4.18
N GLY A 51 -1.44 7.44 3.80
CA GLY A 51 -0.30 8.00 3.08
C GLY A 51 0.42 6.95 2.29
N LEU A 52 0.78 7.30 1.07
CA LEU A 52 1.63 6.50 0.20
C LEU A 52 2.46 7.46 -0.62
N ALA A 53 3.77 7.37 -0.50
CA ALA A 53 4.68 8.22 -1.23
C ALA A 53 5.81 7.38 -1.80
N ILE A 54 6.08 7.55 -3.07
CA ILE A 54 7.21 6.92 -3.76
C ILE A 54 8.17 8.03 -4.17
N HIS A 55 9.44 7.82 -3.88
CA HIS A 55 10.47 8.76 -4.27
C HIS A 55 10.42 9.03 -5.78
N PRO A 56 10.57 10.28 -6.23
CA PRO A 56 10.41 10.62 -7.65
C PRO A 56 11.23 9.75 -8.61
N GLU A 57 12.44 9.36 -8.24
CA GLU A 57 13.27 8.51 -9.08
C GLU A 57 12.68 7.12 -9.31
N TYR A 58 11.78 6.69 -8.45
CA TYR A 58 11.21 5.35 -8.49
C TYR A 58 9.74 5.33 -8.89
N GLN A 59 9.17 6.49 -9.21
CA GLN A 59 7.78 6.58 -9.66
C GLN A 59 7.61 6.01 -11.07
N GLY A 60 6.40 5.54 -11.36
CA GLY A 60 6.07 5.00 -12.67
C GLY A 60 6.56 3.57 -12.91
N LYS A 61 7.05 2.89 -11.88
CA LYS A 61 7.59 1.52 -11.99
C LYS A 61 6.71 0.47 -11.30
N GLY A 62 5.59 0.89 -10.74
CA GLY A 62 4.66 -0.02 -10.09
C GLY A 62 4.98 -0.35 -8.63
N TYR A 63 5.96 0.31 -8.03
CA TYR A 63 6.33 0.01 -6.64
C TYR A 63 5.21 0.31 -5.65
N GLY A 64 4.47 1.40 -5.84
CA GLY A 64 3.35 1.74 -4.97
C GLY A 64 2.26 0.68 -4.98
N ARG A 65 1.88 0.24 -6.16
CA ARG A 65 0.89 -0.82 -6.33
C ARG A 65 1.37 -2.13 -5.69
N ASP A 66 2.60 -2.52 -6.00
CA ASP A 66 3.16 -3.77 -5.49
C ASP A 66 3.29 -3.72 -3.97
N ALA A 67 3.66 -2.57 -3.41
CA ALA A 67 3.74 -2.39 -1.97
C ALA A 67 2.38 -2.57 -1.30
N VAL A 68 1.33 -1.96 -1.85
CA VAL A 68 -0.02 -2.12 -1.29
C VAL A 68 -0.48 -3.57 -1.38
N LYS A 69 -0.19 -4.26 -2.48
CA LYS A 69 -0.53 -5.68 -2.61
C LYS A 69 0.13 -6.51 -1.51
N VAL A 70 1.41 -6.30 -1.25
CA VAL A 70 2.12 -7.01 -0.20
C VAL A 70 1.56 -6.63 1.17
N LEU A 71 1.27 -5.35 1.37
CA LEU A 71 0.71 -4.86 2.63
C LEU A 71 -0.62 -5.54 2.97
N LEU A 72 -1.50 -5.67 1.99
CA LEU A 72 -2.81 -6.30 2.18
C LEU A 72 -2.72 -7.76 2.63
N GLN A 73 -1.56 -8.38 2.47
CA GLN A 73 -1.34 -9.77 2.88
C GLN A 73 -0.70 -9.88 4.27
N LYS A 74 -0.35 -8.76 4.89
CA LYS A 74 0.25 -8.77 6.22
C LYS A 74 -0.79 -9.16 7.27
N PRO A 75 -0.42 -10.03 8.22
CA PRO A 75 -1.40 -10.52 9.22
C PRO A 75 -1.96 -9.45 10.14
N ASP A 76 -1.22 -8.37 10.35
CA ASP A 76 -1.66 -7.29 11.25
C ASP A 76 -2.74 -6.38 10.63
N ILE A 77 -2.88 -6.42 9.32
CA ILE A 77 -3.86 -5.58 8.63
C ILE A 77 -5.28 -6.07 8.93
N THR A 78 -6.12 -5.17 9.40
CA THR A 78 -7.53 -5.45 9.66
C THR A 78 -8.37 -4.92 8.51
N PHE A 79 -9.45 -5.62 8.20
CA PHE A 79 -10.35 -5.27 7.09
C PHE A 79 -11.68 -4.71 7.62
N PRO A 80 -12.29 -3.76 6.89
CA PRO A 80 -11.87 -3.28 5.59
C PRO A 80 -10.63 -2.38 5.67
N VAL A 81 -9.90 -2.31 4.58
CA VAL A 81 -8.85 -1.30 4.41
C VAL A 81 -9.47 -0.12 3.68
N THR A 82 -9.38 1.05 4.27
CA THR A 82 -9.96 2.28 3.71
C THR A 82 -8.86 3.23 3.27
N LEU A 83 -9.15 4.00 2.25
CA LEU A 83 -8.25 5.06 1.80
C LEU A 83 -9.05 6.18 1.13
N HIS A 84 -8.46 7.37 1.13
CA HIS A 84 -8.99 8.52 0.41
C HIS A 84 -8.21 8.70 -0.88
N VAL A 85 -8.93 8.80 -1.99
CA VAL A 85 -8.35 9.14 -3.29
C VAL A 85 -9.28 10.16 -3.93
N THR A 86 -8.74 11.32 -4.30
CA THR A 86 -9.52 12.31 -5.00
C THR A 86 -9.69 11.90 -6.46
N GLU A 87 -10.82 12.26 -7.06
CA GLU A 87 -11.08 11.98 -8.47
C GLU A 87 -10.03 12.63 -9.38
N GLU A 88 -9.41 13.69 -8.92
CA GLU A 88 -8.35 14.38 -9.64
C GLU A 88 -7.11 13.50 -9.81
N ASN A 89 -6.89 12.58 -8.88
CA ASN A 89 -5.79 11.64 -8.96
C ASN A 89 -6.22 10.36 -9.69
N GLU A 90 -6.46 10.50 -10.99
CA GLU A 90 -6.97 9.40 -11.81
C GLU A 90 -6.08 8.18 -11.82
N ALA A 91 -4.77 8.38 -11.82
CA ALA A 91 -3.82 7.27 -11.86
C ALA A 91 -3.93 6.41 -10.61
N ALA A 92 -3.96 7.03 -9.43
CA ALA A 92 -4.11 6.31 -8.18
C ALA A 92 -5.48 5.63 -8.09
N PHE A 93 -6.53 6.34 -8.50
CA PHE A 93 -7.89 5.80 -8.49
C PHE A 93 -7.98 4.50 -9.31
N LYS A 94 -7.41 4.51 -10.51
CA LYS A 94 -7.40 3.32 -11.38
C LYS A 94 -6.62 2.17 -10.76
N ILE A 95 -5.49 2.46 -10.12
CA ILE A 95 -4.66 1.45 -9.48
C ILE A 95 -5.45 0.75 -8.37
N TYR A 96 -6.05 1.52 -7.48
CA TYR A 96 -6.79 0.94 -6.36
C TYR A 96 -8.04 0.19 -6.81
N LYS A 97 -8.76 0.76 -7.77
CA LYS A 97 -9.93 0.09 -8.32
C LYS A 97 -9.55 -1.22 -8.99
N GLY A 98 -8.44 -1.24 -9.72
CA GLY A 98 -7.93 -2.46 -10.34
C GLY A 98 -7.48 -3.52 -9.34
N MET A 99 -7.18 -3.13 -8.10
CA MET A 99 -6.82 -4.05 -7.03
C MET A 99 -8.03 -4.63 -6.30
N GLY A 100 -9.23 -4.11 -6.57
CA GLY A 100 -10.44 -4.56 -5.92
C GLY A 100 -11.02 -3.62 -4.89
N PHE A 101 -10.46 -2.42 -4.74
CA PHE A 101 -11.06 -1.39 -3.90
C PHE A 101 -12.35 -0.90 -4.56
N VAL A 102 -13.38 -0.70 -3.76
CA VAL A 102 -14.66 -0.19 -4.22
C VAL A 102 -14.89 1.21 -3.65
N THR A 103 -15.49 2.06 -4.48
CA THR A 103 -15.79 3.43 -4.08
C THR A 103 -17.03 3.45 -3.22
N THR A 104 -16.96 4.13 -2.08
CA THR A 104 -18.12 4.48 -1.28
C THR A 104 -18.37 5.98 -1.45
N GLN A 105 -19.08 6.64 -0.55
CA GLN A 105 -19.43 8.05 -0.72
C GLN A 105 -18.20 8.96 -0.82
N GLU A 106 -17.18 8.70 0.00
CA GLU A 106 -16.00 9.56 0.07
C GLU A 106 -14.69 8.79 0.11
N LEU A 107 -14.78 7.46 0.24
CA LEU A 107 -13.64 6.59 0.46
C LEU A 107 -13.56 5.52 -0.59
N MET A 108 -12.43 4.89 -0.67
CA MET A 108 -12.32 3.57 -1.29
C MET A 108 -12.09 2.55 -0.19
N GLU A 109 -12.74 1.40 -0.29
CA GLU A 109 -12.64 0.35 0.70
C GLU A 109 -12.29 -0.97 0.04
N TYR A 110 -11.48 -1.74 0.70
CA TYR A 110 -11.12 -3.09 0.29
C TYR A 110 -11.60 -4.06 1.36
N TRP A 111 -12.49 -4.95 0.97
CA TRP A 111 -13.02 -6.01 1.82
C TRP A 111 -12.41 -7.32 1.35
N TYR A 112 -11.69 -7.92 2.23
CA TYR A 112 -11.05 -9.21 1.93
C TYR A 112 -12.07 -10.31 1.72
#